data_b925da09a1bb468f61a6960b960681c1
#
_entry.id   b925da09a1bb468f61a6960b960681c1
#
_cell.length_a   1.000
_cell.length_b   1.000
_cell.length_c   1.000
_cell.angle_alpha   90.00
_cell.angle_beta   90.00
_cell.angle_gamma   90.00
#
_symmetry.space_group_name_H-M   'P 1'
#
loop_
_entity.id
_entity.type
_entity.pdbx_description
1 polymer ?
#
loop_
_entity_poly.entity_id
_entity_poly.type
_entity_poly.pdbx_seq_one_letter_code
_entity_poly.pdbx_strand_id
1 'polypeptide(L)'
;MGLVLAKGIVFSLITVLFFMPAMILKFSKWNDKTRHRPFLPSFRKFSEWVYRVRYASLIIMLILAPPAYVAQGMNDFLYGNSAVGASEGTQVYRDDQVISQEFGRSNMMLAMYPNTSAVTEKAMSDEIEDLPYVKSVTSMSNTLPEGIPEEFLPYSITSELHTKDYCRMLIYIRTKTESEQAFKGADEIRDILERYYPENSYLVGETPSTQDIKTTITADNSRVNLLSMLGVFLVVMFSFRSFAIPMIVMVPIEAAIFLNMAMPYLAGDTMVFMGYIIVSSIQLGATVDYSILLTNNYVSCRKSLEKKEACIQALMLSCPSIFTSGTIIILAGYIIHFISTTAAIGDLGHLIGRGALFSVILVLTVLPALLVLFDRIITSNEWDRLQKYLKQRHEKRKALIKAGLGAIVNKASALKRTDLEPAEVESDENEI
;
A
#
# COMPACT_ATOMS: atom_id res chain seq x y z
N MET A 1 -3.66 0.82 12.73
CA MET A 1 -2.78 1.78 12.06
C MET A 1 -3.44 2.48 10.87
N GLY A 2 -4.04 1.78 9.90
CA GLY A 2 -4.64 2.38 8.70
C GLY A 2 -5.63 3.52 8.96
N LEU A 3 -6.55 3.37 9.92
CA LEU A 3 -7.51 4.42 10.30
C LEU A 3 -6.84 5.70 10.84
N VAL A 4 -5.73 5.55 11.56
CA VAL A 4 -4.98 6.72 12.10
C VAL A 4 -4.32 7.49 10.96
N LEU A 5 -3.70 6.78 10.00
CA LEU A 5 -3.12 7.39 8.82
C LEU A 5 -4.18 8.07 7.94
N ALA A 6 -5.31 7.40 7.68
CA ALA A 6 -6.41 7.96 6.91
C ALA A 6 -6.97 9.23 7.56
N LYS A 7 -7.17 9.23 8.89
CA LYS A 7 -7.59 10.41 9.66
C LYS A 7 -6.59 11.55 9.54
N GLY A 8 -5.29 11.27 9.65
CA GLY A 8 -4.23 12.27 9.48
C GLY A 8 -4.26 12.92 8.09
N ILE A 9 -4.44 12.13 7.03
CA ILE A 9 -4.55 12.63 5.65
C ILE A 9 -5.78 13.52 5.47
N VAL A 10 -6.94 13.11 6.01
CA VAL A 10 -8.17 13.91 5.93
C VAL A 10 -8.00 15.26 6.64
N PHE A 11 -7.43 15.27 7.86
CA PHE A 11 -7.16 16.54 8.56
C PHE A 11 -6.16 17.41 7.82
N SER A 12 -5.10 16.83 7.27
CA SER A 12 -4.13 17.54 6.43
C SER A 12 -4.81 18.17 5.21
N LEU A 13 -5.67 17.43 4.51
CA LEU A 13 -6.43 17.94 3.37
C LEU A 13 -7.31 19.11 3.74
N ILE A 14 -8.08 19.01 4.83
CA ILE A 14 -8.93 20.09 5.33
C ILE A 14 -8.09 21.34 5.66
N THR A 15 -6.99 21.12 6.38
CA THR A 15 -6.07 22.22 6.76
C THR A 15 -5.48 22.91 5.54
N VAL A 16 -5.02 22.16 4.55
CA VAL A 16 -4.45 22.72 3.32
C VAL A 16 -5.51 23.49 2.51
N LEU A 17 -6.72 22.93 2.37
CA LEU A 17 -7.78 23.59 1.57
C LEU A 17 -8.31 24.88 2.21
N PHE A 18 -8.45 24.91 3.53
CA PHE A 18 -9.07 26.06 4.22
C PHE A 18 -8.06 27.02 4.81
N PHE A 19 -7.02 26.52 5.47
CA PHE A 19 -6.04 27.37 6.17
C PHE A 19 -4.98 27.95 5.25
N MET A 20 -4.45 27.14 4.32
CA MET A 20 -3.32 27.57 3.49
C MET A 20 -3.65 28.77 2.61
N PRO A 21 -4.79 28.87 1.89
CA PRO A 21 -5.15 30.05 1.12
C PRO A 21 -5.30 31.29 2.00
N ALA A 22 -5.95 31.17 3.16
CA ALA A 22 -6.13 32.26 4.10
C ALA A 22 -4.78 32.80 4.64
N MET A 23 -3.85 31.91 4.96
CA MET A 23 -2.50 32.26 5.41
C MET A 23 -1.69 32.93 4.30
N ILE A 24 -1.72 32.41 3.07
CA ILE A 24 -1.03 33.03 1.93
C ILE A 24 -1.53 34.43 1.69
N LEU A 25 -2.84 34.68 1.71
CA LEU A 25 -3.43 36.00 1.55
C LEU A 25 -3.03 36.94 2.70
N LYS A 26 -3.11 36.46 3.95
CA LYS A 26 -2.77 37.28 5.13
C LYS A 26 -1.30 37.67 5.16
N PHE A 27 -0.40 36.76 4.79
CA PHE A 27 1.03 36.99 4.83
C PHE A 27 1.65 37.39 3.48
N SER A 28 0.83 37.70 2.45
CA SER A 28 1.31 38.06 1.11
C SER A 28 2.32 39.22 1.13
N LYS A 29 2.01 40.29 1.87
CA LYS A 29 2.91 41.44 2.00
C LYS A 29 4.26 41.12 2.64
N TRP A 30 4.27 40.16 3.58
CA TRP A 30 5.49 39.71 4.25
C TRP A 30 6.30 38.77 3.34
N ASN A 31 5.63 37.90 2.61
CA ASN A 31 6.22 37.04 1.60
C ASN A 31 6.91 37.88 0.48
N ASP A 32 6.24 38.92 0.00
CA ASP A 32 6.83 39.83 -1.01
C ASP A 32 8.05 40.57 -0.49
N LYS A 33 8.07 40.98 0.80
CA LYS A 33 9.20 41.67 1.44
C LYS A 33 10.41 40.74 1.66
N THR A 34 10.17 39.43 1.88
CA THR A 34 11.23 38.41 2.11
C THR A 34 11.62 37.68 0.84
N ARG A 35 11.07 38.07 -0.31
CA ARG A 35 11.34 37.44 -1.60
C ARG A 35 12.81 37.62 -1.99
N HIS A 36 13.51 36.50 -2.09
CA HIS A 36 14.89 36.44 -2.57
C HIS A 36 14.96 35.70 -3.92
N ARG A 37 16.11 35.76 -4.56
CA ARG A 37 16.34 34.98 -5.80
C ARG A 37 16.16 33.49 -5.52
N PRO A 38 15.50 32.75 -6.43
CA PRO A 38 15.31 31.30 -6.24
C PRO A 38 16.67 30.61 -6.13
N PHE A 39 16.84 29.77 -5.11
CA PHE A 39 18.07 28.97 -4.93
C PHE A 39 18.22 27.91 -6.05
N LEU A 40 17.11 27.45 -6.60
CA LEU A 40 17.13 26.46 -7.66
C LEU A 40 17.41 27.14 -9.01
N PRO A 41 18.42 26.68 -9.77
CA PRO A 41 18.69 27.19 -11.11
C PRO A 41 17.54 26.85 -12.08
N SER A 42 17.52 27.51 -13.23
CA SER A 42 16.56 27.15 -14.27
C SER A 42 16.76 25.69 -14.71
N PHE A 43 15.71 24.89 -14.63
CA PHE A 43 15.77 23.47 -15.00
C PHE A 43 15.81 23.21 -16.50
N ARG A 44 16.00 24.21 -17.35
CA ARG A 44 15.99 24.04 -18.81
C ARG A 44 17.04 23.07 -19.32
N LYS A 45 18.30 23.22 -18.87
CA LYS A 45 19.39 22.31 -19.25
C LYS A 45 19.13 20.87 -18.78
N PHE A 46 18.59 20.73 -17.58
CA PHE A 46 18.19 19.43 -17.02
C PHE A 46 17.06 18.82 -17.85
N SER A 47 16.02 19.58 -18.18
CA SER A 47 14.88 19.11 -18.98
C SER A 47 15.30 18.70 -20.39
N GLU A 48 16.20 19.45 -21.01
CA GLU A 48 16.77 19.10 -22.34
C GLU A 48 17.63 17.83 -22.25
N TRP A 49 18.38 17.66 -21.17
CA TRP A 49 19.17 16.44 -20.92
C TRP A 49 18.25 15.23 -20.71
N VAL A 50 17.21 15.33 -19.87
CA VAL A 50 16.22 14.27 -19.66
C VAL A 50 15.56 13.87 -20.99
N TYR A 51 15.15 14.87 -21.79
CA TYR A 51 14.57 14.57 -23.11
C TYR A 51 15.55 13.83 -24.03
N ARG A 52 16.84 14.12 -23.96
CA ARG A 52 17.89 13.46 -24.76
C ARG A 52 18.09 12.00 -24.35
N VAL A 53 18.13 11.73 -23.03
CA VAL A 53 18.37 10.38 -22.47
C VAL A 53 17.09 9.56 -22.28
N ARG A 54 15.91 10.05 -22.66
CA ARG A 54 14.61 9.45 -22.38
C ARG A 54 14.48 7.97 -22.75
N TYR A 55 15.02 7.56 -23.90
CA TYR A 55 14.96 6.16 -24.31
C TYR A 55 15.92 5.29 -23.51
N ALA A 56 17.08 5.83 -23.14
CA ALA A 56 18.03 5.12 -22.31
C ALA A 56 17.45 4.89 -20.89
N SER A 57 16.81 5.91 -20.29
CA SER A 57 16.15 5.77 -18.99
C SER A 57 15.01 4.73 -19.01
N LEU A 58 14.24 4.69 -20.09
CA LEU A 58 13.18 3.69 -20.28
C LEU A 58 13.75 2.27 -20.39
N ILE A 59 14.81 2.08 -21.18
CA ILE A 59 15.48 0.78 -21.34
C ILE A 59 16.09 0.32 -20.01
N ILE A 60 16.77 1.21 -19.28
CA ILE A 60 17.34 0.91 -17.98
C ILE A 60 16.23 0.46 -16.99
N MET A 61 15.12 1.19 -16.92
CA MET A 61 13.98 0.79 -16.10
C MET A 61 13.43 -0.58 -16.51
N LEU A 62 13.28 -0.84 -17.81
CA LEU A 62 12.74 -2.10 -18.33
C LEU A 62 13.65 -3.29 -18.00
N ILE A 63 14.97 -3.06 -17.92
CA ILE A 63 15.95 -4.09 -17.53
C ILE A 63 15.95 -4.30 -16.02
N LEU A 64 15.83 -3.23 -15.22
CA LEU A 64 15.96 -3.30 -13.76
C LEU A 64 14.65 -3.68 -13.04
N ALA A 65 13.49 -3.28 -13.56
CA ALA A 65 12.22 -3.50 -12.88
C ALA A 65 11.81 -5.00 -12.77
N PRO A 66 11.98 -5.86 -13.79
CA PRO A 66 11.64 -7.29 -13.67
C PRO A 66 12.49 -8.03 -12.61
N PRO A 67 13.84 -7.95 -12.60
CA PRO A 67 14.61 -8.59 -11.53
C PRO A 67 14.34 -7.99 -10.16
N ALA A 68 14.05 -6.68 -10.05
CA ALA A 68 13.65 -6.06 -8.80
C ALA A 68 12.29 -6.59 -8.30
N TYR A 69 11.35 -6.83 -9.20
CA TYR A 69 10.07 -7.47 -8.86
C TYR A 69 10.26 -8.88 -8.28
N VAL A 70 11.18 -9.67 -8.82
CA VAL A 70 11.50 -11.00 -8.29
C VAL A 70 12.21 -10.88 -6.94
N ALA A 71 13.23 -10.01 -6.86
CA ALA A 71 14.05 -9.83 -5.66
C ALA A 71 13.23 -9.34 -4.45
N GLN A 72 12.23 -8.48 -4.64
CA GLN A 72 11.36 -8.05 -3.54
C GLN A 72 10.57 -9.20 -2.88
N GLY A 73 10.26 -10.27 -3.65
CA GLY A 73 9.59 -11.46 -3.14
C GLY A 73 10.53 -12.42 -2.40
N MET A 74 11.84 -12.21 -2.50
CA MET A 74 12.89 -13.03 -1.90
C MET A 74 13.45 -12.44 -0.59
N ASN A 75 12.88 -11.33 -0.10
CA ASN A 75 13.28 -10.74 1.17
C ASN A 75 12.98 -11.66 2.35
N ASP A 76 13.89 -11.67 3.31
CA ASP A 76 13.67 -12.29 4.61
C ASP A 76 12.88 -11.33 5.49
N PHE A 77 11.66 -11.73 5.88
CA PHE A 77 10.76 -10.90 6.66
C PHE A 77 10.69 -11.31 8.12
N LEU A 78 10.68 -10.31 9.00
CA LEU A 78 10.37 -10.42 10.42
C LEU A 78 8.91 -10.01 10.64
N TYR A 79 8.13 -10.87 11.32
CA TYR A 79 6.69 -10.69 11.49
C TYR A 79 6.27 -10.39 12.93
N GLY A 80 7.03 -10.85 13.93
CA GLY A 80 6.70 -10.79 15.36
C GLY A 80 7.46 -9.73 16.15
N ASN A 81 7.66 -10.00 17.43
CA ASN A 81 8.31 -9.09 18.37
C ASN A 81 9.80 -8.83 18.06
N SER A 82 10.48 -9.78 17.43
CA SER A 82 11.84 -9.61 16.94
C SER A 82 11.96 -8.47 15.91
N ALA A 83 10.86 -8.16 15.22
CA ALA A 83 10.77 -7.02 14.30
C ALA A 83 10.86 -5.65 15.01
N VAL A 84 10.49 -5.56 16.28
CA VAL A 84 10.49 -4.33 17.07
C VAL A 84 11.75 -4.19 17.94
N GLY A 85 12.72 -5.09 17.74
CA GLY A 85 13.95 -5.17 18.52
C GLY A 85 14.70 -3.84 18.72
N ALA A 86 15.51 -3.79 19.75
CA ALA A 86 16.36 -2.64 20.00
C ALA A 86 17.43 -2.48 18.92
N SER A 87 17.69 -1.23 18.50
CA SER A 87 18.74 -0.92 17.53
C SER A 87 20.11 -1.31 18.06
N GLU A 88 21.01 -1.65 17.14
CA GLU A 88 22.43 -1.82 17.46
C GLU A 88 22.97 -0.61 18.21
N GLY A 89 23.74 -0.88 19.27
CA GLY A 89 24.30 0.17 20.13
C GLY A 89 23.46 0.51 21.36
N THR A 90 22.20 0.05 21.48
CA THR A 90 21.41 0.17 22.72
C THR A 90 21.91 -0.80 23.79
N GLN A 91 21.64 -0.49 25.06
CA GLN A 91 22.01 -1.37 26.16
C GLN A 91 21.25 -2.72 26.06
N VAL A 92 19.97 -2.68 25.78
CA VAL A 92 19.12 -3.89 25.63
C VAL A 92 19.68 -4.83 24.54
N TYR A 93 20.14 -4.30 23.40
CA TYR A 93 20.75 -5.10 22.36
C TYR A 93 22.03 -5.79 22.84
N ARG A 94 22.91 -5.06 23.58
CA ARG A 94 24.14 -5.64 24.12
C ARG A 94 23.87 -6.71 25.17
N ASP A 95 22.92 -6.45 26.06
CA ASP A 95 22.54 -7.38 27.13
C ASP A 95 21.95 -8.66 26.53
N ASP A 96 21.08 -8.57 25.51
CA ASP A 96 20.54 -9.71 24.77
C ASP A 96 21.63 -10.55 24.10
N GLN A 97 22.62 -9.88 23.48
CA GLN A 97 23.75 -10.57 22.87
C GLN A 97 24.57 -11.36 23.90
N VAL A 98 24.89 -10.76 25.07
CA VAL A 98 25.63 -11.43 26.13
C VAL A 98 24.84 -12.63 26.68
N ILE A 99 23.55 -12.45 26.97
CA ILE A 99 22.69 -13.54 27.47
C ILE A 99 22.60 -14.66 26.43
N SER A 100 22.42 -14.30 25.15
CA SER A 100 22.32 -15.31 24.08
C SER A 100 23.62 -16.06 23.84
N GLN A 101 24.78 -15.44 24.08
CA GLN A 101 26.10 -16.10 23.95
C GLN A 101 26.37 -17.05 25.10
N GLU A 102 26.01 -16.68 26.35
CA GLU A 102 26.30 -17.50 27.53
C GLU A 102 25.29 -18.63 27.74
N PHE A 103 24.00 -18.36 27.57
CA PHE A 103 22.93 -19.32 27.87
C PHE A 103 22.29 -19.98 26.62
N GLY A 104 22.70 -19.52 25.45
CA GLY A 104 22.05 -19.87 24.19
C GLY A 104 20.69 -19.19 24.07
N ARG A 105 20.09 -19.33 22.89
CA ARG A 105 18.71 -18.84 22.67
C ARG A 105 17.72 -19.85 23.20
N SER A 106 16.66 -19.34 23.81
CA SER A 106 15.55 -20.15 24.34
C SER A 106 14.25 -19.54 23.88
N ASN A 107 13.48 -20.31 23.13
CA ASN A 107 12.17 -19.94 22.63
C ASN A 107 11.14 -20.85 23.30
N MET A 108 10.17 -20.23 23.96
CA MET A 108 9.17 -20.94 24.76
C MET A 108 7.85 -21.02 23.98
N MET A 109 7.31 -22.24 23.92
CA MET A 109 5.95 -22.53 23.49
C MET A 109 5.16 -23.11 24.65
N LEU A 110 3.87 -22.89 24.66
CA LEU A 110 2.96 -23.40 25.67
C LEU A 110 1.88 -24.23 24.98
N ALA A 111 1.79 -25.48 25.36
CA ALA A 111 0.72 -26.36 24.92
C ALA A 111 -0.34 -26.48 26.02
N MET A 112 -1.62 -26.51 25.61
CA MET A 112 -2.75 -26.79 26.50
C MET A 112 -3.57 -27.93 25.88
N TYR A 113 -3.95 -28.90 26.69
CA TYR A 113 -4.67 -30.10 26.29
C TYR A 113 -5.57 -30.60 27.41
N PRO A 114 -6.60 -31.45 27.12
CA PRO A 114 -7.53 -31.97 28.14
C PRO A 114 -6.83 -32.81 29.23
N ASN A 115 -7.23 -32.63 30.47
CA ASN A 115 -6.74 -33.41 31.60
C ASN A 115 -7.46 -34.77 31.65
N THR A 116 -6.90 -35.77 30.97
CA THR A 116 -7.53 -37.10 30.81
C THR A 116 -6.70 -38.22 31.39
N SER A 117 -5.37 -38.27 31.15
CA SER A 117 -4.51 -39.36 31.54
C SER A 117 -3.05 -38.94 31.69
N ALA A 118 -2.47 -39.10 32.85
CA ALA A 118 -1.05 -38.85 33.11
C ALA A 118 -0.12 -39.71 32.23
N VAL A 119 -0.54 -40.94 31.88
CA VAL A 119 0.24 -41.83 31.00
C VAL A 119 0.30 -41.29 29.59
N THR A 120 -0.81 -40.79 29.08
CA THR A 120 -0.89 -40.15 27.76
C THR A 120 -0.08 -38.88 27.72
N GLU A 121 -0.18 -38.04 28.77
CA GLU A 121 0.62 -36.84 28.93
C GLU A 121 2.12 -37.14 28.91
N LYS A 122 2.56 -38.15 29.66
CA LYS A 122 3.97 -38.55 29.72
C LYS A 122 4.47 -39.03 28.35
N ALA A 123 3.73 -39.91 27.68
CA ALA A 123 4.12 -40.42 26.37
C ALA A 123 4.25 -39.27 25.33
N MET A 124 3.33 -38.32 25.34
CA MET A 124 3.38 -37.13 24.48
C MET A 124 4.55 -36.21 24.84
N SER A 125 4.80 -36.00 26.15
CA SER A 125 5.90 -35.19 26.63
C SER A 125 7.25 -35.77 26.24
N ASP A 126 7.42 -37.12 26.40
CA ASP A 126 8.64 -37.82 26.05
C ASP A 126 8.88 -37.75 24.51
N GLU A 127 7.83 -37.93 23.68
CA GLU A 127 7.93 -37.79 22.22
C GLU A 127 8.35 -36.41 21.79
N ILE A 128 7.84 -35.36 22.46
CA ILE A 128 8.22 -33.95 22.17
C ILE A 128 9.65 -33.67 22.66
N GLU A 129 10.08 -34.22 23.79
CA GLU A 129 11.43 -34.03 24.33
C GLU A 129 12.50 -34.69 23.48
N ASP A 130 12.17 -35.80 22.80
CA ASP A 130 13.07 -36.53 21.86
C ASP A 130 13.36 -35.75 20.58
N LEU A 131 12.64 -34.65 20.29
CA LEU A 131 12.88 -33.82 19.10
C LEU A 131 14.24 -33.10 19.22
N PRO A 132 15.08 -33.10 18.18
CA PRO A 132 16.49 -32.65 18.28
C PRO A 132 16.67 -31.16 18.58
N TYR A 133 15.65 -30.36 18.34
CA TYR A 133 15.66 -28.93 18.59
C TYR A 133 14.99 -28.54 19.92
N VAL A 134 14.37 -29.50 20.62
CA VAL A 134 13.79 -29.27 21.93
C VAL A 134 14.90 -29.25 22.99
N LYS A 135 14.86 -28.30 23.88
CA LYS A 135 15.79 -28.13 24.99
C LYS A 135 15.31 -28.84 26.25
N SER A 136 14.05 -28.65 26.58
CA SER A 136 13.38 -29.26 27.72
C SER A 136 11.87 -29.10 27.60
N VAL A 137 11.16 -30.04 28.19
CA VAL A 137 9.71 -30.03 28.34
C VAL A 137 9.38 -30.01 29.82
N THR A 138 8.51 -29.11 30.25
CA THR A 138 8.01 -29.03 31.61
C THR A 138 6.51 -29.30 31.59
N SER A 139 6.14 -30.49 32.04
CA SER A 139 4.75 -30.92 32.25
C SER A 139 4.60 -31.45 33.68
N MET A 140 3.40 -31.72 34.10
CA MET A 140 3.20 -32.32 35.43
C MET A 140 3.85 -33.70 35.48
N SER A 141 3.66 -34.50 34.45
CA SER A 141 4.23 -35.88 34.36
C SER A 141 5.77 -35.92 34.36
N ASN A 142 6.44 -34.85 33.85
CA ASN A 142 7.91 -34.78 33.85
C ASN A 142 8.47 -34.09 35.13
N THR A 143 7.66 -33.33 35.82
CA THR A 143 8.07 -32.64 37.05
C THR A 143 7.94 -33.54 38.27
N LEU A 144 7.00 -34.49 38.25
CA LEU A 144 6.79 -35.47 39.31
C LEU A 144 7.79 -36.62 39.18
N PRO A 145 8.55 -36.92 40.23
CA PRO A 145 9.30 -38.20 40.32
C PRO A 145 8.33 -39.38 40.24
N GLU A 146 8.76 -40.45 39.56
CA GLU A 146 7.95 -41.65 39.44
C GLU A 146 7.47 -42.19 40.77
N GLY A 147 6.16 -42.39 40.91
CA GLY A 147 5.53 -42.93 42.11
C GLY A 147 5.12 -41.94 43.16
N ILE A 148 5.30 -40.64 42.96
CA ILE A 148 4.78 -39.60 43.86
C ILE A 148 3.41 -39.12 43.33
N PRO A 149 2.31 -39.26 44.11
CA PRO A 149 1.02 -38.70 43.71
C PRO A 149 1.05 -37.16 43.70
N GLU A 150 0.28 -36.56 42.80
CA GLU A 150 0.16 -35.10 42.60
C GLU A 150 -0.22 -34.34 43.90
N GLU A 151 -0.97 -35.00 44.74
CA GLU A 151 -1.43 -34.48 46.06
C GLU A 151 -0.30 -34.08 47.05
N PHE A 152 0.93 -34.58 46.81
CA PHE A 152 2.11 -34.23 47.62
C PHE A 152 2.82 -32.97 47.14
N LEU A 153 2.44 -32.44 45.98
CA LEU A 153 3.01 -31.16 45.46
C LEU A 153 2.29 -29.95 46.06
N PRO A 154 3.01 -28.85 46.30
CA PRO A 154 2.39 -27.58 46.66
C PRO A 154 1.37 -27.15 45.62
N TYR A 155 0.20 -26.71 46.05
CA TYR A 155 -0.86 -26.20 45.17
C TYR A 155 -0.38 -25.10 44.24
N SER A 156 0.62 -24.31 44.61
CA SER A 156 1.23 -23.30 43.77
C SER A 156 1.88 -23.84 42.48
N ILE A 157 2.38 -25.08 42.52
CA ILE A 157 2.99 -25.75 41.35
C ILE A 157 1.91 -26.48 40.56
N THR A 158 1.04 -27.24 41.26
CA THR A 158 0.01 -28.02 40.57
C THR A 158 -0.98 -27.12 39.84
N SER A 159 -1.39 -26.00 40.47
CA SER A 159 -2.33 -25.05 39.87
C SER A 159 -1.77 -24.31 38.64
N GLU A 160 -0.44 -24.30 38.47
CA GLU A 160 0.19 -23.72 37.26
C GLU A 160 0.21 -24.68 36.08
N LEU A 161 0.27 -25.99 36.31
CA LEU A 161 0.38 -27.00 35.29
C LEU A 161 -0.93 -27.74 35.01
N HIS A 162 -1.76 -27.96 36.04
CA HIS A 162 -3.02 -28.66 35.96
C HIS A 162 -4.20 -27.81 36.43
N THR A 163 -5.30 -27.88 35.71
CA THR A 163 -6.62 -27.44 36.12
C THR A 163 -7.56 -28.65 36.14
N LYS A 164 -8.82 -28.45 36.55
CA LYS A 164 -9.82 -29.52 36.53
C LYS A 164 -10.01 -30.13 35.14
N ASP A 165 -10.01 -29.30 34.09
CA ASP A 165 -10.38 -29.70 32.72
C ASP A 165 -9.22 -29.76 31.77
N TYR A 166 -8.12 -29.04 32.06
CA TYR A 166 -6.97 -28.88 31.16
C TYR A 166 -5.63 -29.01 31.88
N CYS A 167 -4.65 -29.54 31.15
CA CYS A 167 -3.23 -29.54 31.49
C CYS A 167 -2.47 -28.54 30.63
N ARG A 168 -1.35 -28.03 31.16
CA ARG A 168 -0.45 -27.10 30.50
C ARG A 168 0.97 -27.66 30.46
N MET A 169 1.63 -27.55 29.32
CA MET A 169 3.01 -27.97 29.10
C MET A 169 3.83 -26.80 28.58
N LEU A 170 4.99 -26.56 29.13
CA LEU A 170 5.97 -25.58 28.69
C LEU A 170 7.05 -26.27 27.88
N ILE A 171 7.22 -25.89 26.63
CA ILE A 171 8.18 -26.49 25.71
C ILE A 171 9.22 -25.42 25.35
N TYR A 172 10.48 -25.72 25.66
CA TYR A 172 11.60 -24.83 25.32
C TYR A 172 12.37 -25.39 24.15
N ILE A 173 12.51 -24.59 23.07
CA ILE A 173 13.28 -24.97 21.88
C ILE A 173 14.52 -24.11 21.69
N ARG A 174 15.57 -24.68 21.08
CA ARG A 174 16.90 -24.04 20.89
C ARG A 174 17.00 -23.18 19.65
N THR A 175 15.90 -22.71 19.12
CA THR A 175 15.86 -21.91 17.90
C THR A 175 15.56 -20.45 18.19
N LYS A 176 15.83 -19.59 17.22
CA LYS A 176 15.25 -18.22 17.24
C LYS A 176 13.74 -18.33 17.09
N THR A 177 13.00 -17.38 17.66
CA THR A 177 11.53 -17.34 17.60
C THR A 177 10.99 -17.26 16.17
N GLU A 178 11.71 -16.56 15.31
CA GLU A 178 11.38 -16.39 13.89
C GLU A 178 12.47 -17.02 13.02
N SER A 179 12.37 -18.32 12.80
CA SER A 179 13.23 -19.05 11.87
C SER A 179 12.44 -20.17 11.20
N GLU A 180 12.88 -20.59 10.03
CA GLU A 180 12.24 -21.69 9.32
C GLU A 180 12.23 -23.00 10.15
N GLN A 181 13.30 -23.20 10.91
CA GLN A 181 13.39 -24.35 11.83
C GLN A 181 12.39 -24.25 12.99
N ALA A 182 12.16 -23.01 13.53
CA ALA A 182 11.18 -22.81 14.59
C ALA A 182 9.75 -23.05 14.08
N PHE A 183 9.43 -22.57 12.89
CA PHE A 183 8.11 -22.77 12.29
C PHE A 183 7.84 -24.24 12.01
N LYS A 184 8.81 -24.97 11.41
CA LYS A 184 8.70 -26.42 11.22
C LYS A 184 8.56 -27.18 12.56
N GLY A 185 9.32 -26.75 13.58
CA GLY A 185 9.21 -27.33 14.91
C GLY A 185 7.84 -27.09 15.56
N ALA A 186 7.26 -25.89 15.36
CA ALA A 186 5.92 -25.60 15.87
C ALA A 186 4.84 -26.45 15.16
N ASP A 187 4.97 -26.68 13.84
CA ASP A 187 4.06 -27.55 13.10
C ASP A 187 4.19 -29.01 13.58
N GLU A 188 5.42 -29.51 13.75
CA GLU A 188 5.69 -30.87 14.22
C GLU A 188 5.16 -31.10 15.64
N ILE A 189 5.34 -30.14 16.56
CA ILE A 189 4.77 -30.17 17.91
C ILE A 189 3.23 -30.14 17.84
N ARG A 190 2.65 -29.33 16.95
CA ARG A 190 1.19 -29.28 16.77
C ARG A 190 0.65 -30.62 16.27
N ASP A 191 1.33 -31.25 15.30
CA ASP A 191 0.96 -32.56 14.77
C ASP A 191 1.01 -33.65 15.86
N ILE A 192 2.00 -33.60 16.78
CA ILE A 192 2.08 -34.48 17.93
C ILE A 192 0.90 -34.25 18.86
N LEU A 193 0.64 -32.99 19.24
CA LEU A 193 -0.49 -32.63 20.11
C LEU A 193 -1.83 -33.13 19.53
N GLU A 194 -2.09 -32.90 18.24
CA GLU A 194 -3.31 -33.35 17.55
C GLU A 194 -3.42 -34.86 17.47
N ARG A 195 -2.32 -35.59 17.40
CA ARG A 195 -2.31 -37.05 17.40
C ARG A 195 -2.73 -37.64 18.73
N TYR A 196 -2.30 -37.04 19.85
CA TYR A 196 -2.67 -37.49 21.19
C TYR A 196 -4.02 -36.94 21.64
N TYR A 197 -4.33 -35.70 21.23
CA TYR A 197 -5.54 -34.96 21.58
C TYR A 197 -6.13 -34.28 20.34
N PRO A 198 -6.88 -35.04 19.49
CA PRO A 198 -7.43 -34.52 18.22
C PRO A 198 -8.39 -33.35 18.36
N GLU A 199 -9.03 -33.24 19.54
CA GLU A 199 -9.95 -32.15 19.86
C GLU A 199 -9.46 -31.41 21.11
N ASN A 200 -9.57 -30.10 21.13
CA ASN A 200 -9.25 -29.25 22.28
C ASN A 200 -7.77 -29.22 22.67
N SER A 201 -6.83 -29.46 21.75
CA SER A 201 -5.42 -29.16 21.95
C SER A 201 -5.07 -27.80 21.35
N TYR A 202 -4.23 -27.04 22.05
CA TYR A 202 -3.86 -25.67 21.67
C TYR A 202 -2.36 -25.49 21.86
N LEU A 203 -1.71 -24.89 20.87
CA LEU A 203 -0.30 -24.49 20.94
C LEU A 203 -0.20 -22.99 20.78
N VAL A 204 0.35 -22.32 21.78
CA VAL A 204 0.58 -20.88 21.79
C VAL A 204 2.02 -20.55 22.14
N GLY A 205 2.49 -19.37 21.77
CA GLY A 205 3.86 -18.93 22.02
C GLY A 205 4.24 -17.91 20.96
N GLU A 206 5.44 -17.39 21.03
CA GLU A 206 5.89 -16.37 20.09
C GLU A 206 5.97 -16.95 18.67
N THR A 207 6.54 -18.15 18.49
CA THR A 207 6.66 -18.79 17.18
C THR A 207 5.32 -19.16 16.55
N PRO A 208 4.41 -19.90 17.19
CA PRO A 208 3.10 -20.19 16.61
C PRO A 208 2.30 -18.93 16.28
N SER A 209 2.32 -17.93 17.17
CA SER A 209 1.62 -16.66 16.90
C SER A 209 2.20 -15.90 15.73
N THR A 210 3.52 -15.88 15.60
CA THR A 210 4.20 -15.24 14.47
C THR A 210 3.95 -15.98 13.15
N GLN A 211 3.85 -17.30 13.19
CA GLN A 211 3.50 -18.13 12.03
C GLN A 211 2.07 -17.84 11.55
N ASP A 212 1.11 -17.71 12.45
CA ASP A 212 -0.27 -17.35 12.12
C ASP A 212 -0.36 -15.92 11.55
N ILE A 213 0.39 -14.99 12.13
CA ILE A 213 0.54 -13.63 11.60
C ILE A 213 1.11 -13.68 10.19
N LYS A 214 2.21 -14.42 9.96
CA LYS A 214 2.87 -14.57 8.66
C LYS A 214 1.89 -15.06 7.60
N THR A 215 1.15 -16.13 7.87
CA THR A 215 0.21 -16.73 6.92
C THR A 215 -0.94 -15.78 6.58
N THR A 216 -1.53 -15.16 7.60
CA THR A 216 -2.65 -14.21 7.44
C THR A 216 -2.22 -12.95 6.69
N ILE A 217 -1.14 -12.31 7.13
CA ILE A 217 -0.70 -11.04 6.54
C ILE A 217 -0.17 -11.23 5.12
N THR A 218 0.50 -12.36 4.82
CA THR A 218 0.97 -12.63 3.46
C THR A 218 -0.19 -12.79 2.47
N ALA A 219 -1.27 -13.46 2.89
CA ALA A 219 -2.48 -13.58 2.09
C ALA A 219 -3.18 -12.22 1.88
N ASP A 220 -3.24 -11.40 2.91
CA ASP A 220 -3.88 -10.08 2.86
C ASP A 220 -3.06 -9.05 2.08
N ASN A 221 -1.73 -9.15 2.08
CA ASN A 221 -0.85 -8.23 1.37
C ASN A 221 -1.18 -8.14 -0.13
N SER A 222 -1.42 -9.27 -0.79
CA SER A 222 -1.79 -9.28 -2.21
C SER A 222 -3.10 -8.55 -2.47
N ARG A 223 -4.09 -8.69 -1.58
CA ARG A 223 -5.38 -8.01 -1.67
C ARG A 223 -5.24 -6.51 -1.42
N VAL A 224 -4.48 -6.12 -0.39
CA VAL A 224 -4.24 -4.71 -0.05
C VAL A 224 -3.50 -4.01 -1.18
N ASN A 225 -2.47 -4.63 -1.74
CA ASN A 225 -1.71 -4.06 -2.85
C ASN A 225 -2.61 -3.86 -4.10
N LEU A 226 -3.40 -4.87 -4.47
CA LEU A 226 -4.34 -4.77 -5.59
C LEU A 226 -5.37 -3.66 -5.37
N LEU A 227 -5.96 -3.55 -4.17
CA LEU A 227 -6.92 -2.51 -3.84
C LEU A 227 -6.29 -1.12 -3.86
N SER A 228 -5.06 -0.98 -3.38
CA SER A 228 -4.31 0.29 -3.42
C SER A 228 -4.03 0.73 -4.85
N MET A 229 -3.54 -0.19 -5.70
CA MET A 229 -3.34 0.07 -7.12
C MET A 229 -4.63 0.47 -7.83
N LEU A 230 -5.72 -0.25 -7.56
CA LEU A 230 -7.04 0.05 -8.13
C LEU A 230 -7.54 1.44 -7.66
N GLY A 231 -7.36 1.76 -6.39
CA GLY A 231 -7.73 3.07 -5.84
C GLY A 231 -6.99 4.21 -6.53
N VAL A 232 -5.67 4.11 -6.66
CA VAL A 232 -4.85 5.11 -7.38
C VAL A 232 -5.25 5.18 -8.85
N PHE A 233 -5.43 4.03 -9.51
CA PHE A 233 -5.89 3.96 -10.89
C PHE A 233 -7.20 4.74 -11.08
N LEU A 234 -8.19 4.51 -10.23
CA LEU A 234 -9.48 5.19 -10.31
C LEU A 234 -9.34 6.70 -10.08
N VAL A 235 -8.59 7.13 -9.07
CA VAL A 235 -8.38 8.56 -8.79
C VAL A 235 -7.74 9.26 -9.99
N VAL A 236 -6.68 8.69 -10.57
CA VAL A 236 -6.00 9.25 -11.75
C VAL A 236 -6.92 9.23 -12.97
N MET A 237 -7.69 8.14 -13.16
CA MET A 237 -8.67 8.01 -14.24
C MET A 237 -9.74 9.10 -14.18
N PHE A 238 -10.30 9.36 -12.99
CA PHE A 238 -11.28 10.43 -12.82
C PHE A 238 -10.68 11.82 -13.00
N SER A 239 -9.44 12.03 -12.50
CA SER A 239 -8.73 13.30 -12.63
C SER A 239 -8.48 13.69 -14.09
N PHE A 240 -7.99 12.76 -14.90
CA PHE A 240 -7.66 12.99 -16.29
C PHE A 240 -8.76 12.60 -17.29
N ARG A 241 -9.82 11.96 -16.81
CA ARG A 241 -10.91 11.43 -17.65
C ARG A 241 -10.39 10.58 -18.82
N SER A 242 -9.41 9.74 -18.54
CA SER A 242 -8.74 8.88 -19.52
C SER A 242 -8.35 7.56 -18.86
N PHE A 243 -8.51 6.43 -19.57
CA PHE A 243 -8.05 5.12 -19.10
C PHE A 243 -6.55 4.90 -19.35
N ALA A 244 -5.98 5.53 -20.36
CA ALA A 244 -4.59 5.34 -20.73
C ALA A 244 -3.61 6.05 -19.80
N ILE A 245 -3.96 7.24 -19.32
CA ILE A 245 -3.08 8.03 -18.45
C ILE A 245 -2.74 7.32 -17.14
N PRO A 246 -3.69 6.73 -16.39
CA PRO A 246 -3.37 5.95 -15.18
C PRO A 246 -2.35 4.86 -15.44
N MET A 247 -2.53 4.07 -16.51
CA MET A 247 -1.59 2.99 -16.86
C MET A 247 -0.17 3.53 -17.08
N ILE A 248 -0.03 4.65 -17.81
CA ILE A 248 1.27 5.27 -18.07
C ILE A 248 1.91 5.83 -16.81
N VAL A 249 1.11 6.47 -15.95
CA VAL A 249 1.55 7.13 -14.71
C VAL A 249 1.99 6.11 -13.67
N MET A 250 1.32 4.97 -13.57
CA MET A 250 1.62 3.95 -12.56
C MET A 250 2.93 3.19 -12.84
N VAL A 251 3.32 3.03 -14.11
CA VAL A 251 4.54 2.27 -14.46
C VAL A 251 5.81 2.74 -13.74
N PRO A 252 6.21 4.02 -13.77
CA PRO A 252 7.41 4.48 -13.07
C PRO A 252 7.27 4.43 -11.54
N ILE A 253 6.05 4.52 -11.01
CA ILE A 253 5.79 4.45 -9.57
C ILE A 253 5.98 3.02 -9.07
N GLU A 254 5.36 2.04 -9.74
CA GLU A 254 5.53 0.62 -9.40
C GLU A 254 6.99 0.18 -9.55
N ALA A 255 7.67 0.60 -10.62
CA ALA A 255 9.09 0.33 -10.80
C ALA A 255 9.94 0.90 -9.64
N ALA A 256 9.61 2.10 -9.14
CA ALA A 256 10.29 2.68 -7.99
C ALA A 256 10.05 1.88 -6.70
N ILE A 257 8.83 1.36 -6.50
CA ILE A 257 8.50 0.50 -5.36
C ILE A 257 9.28 -0.82 -5.46
N PHE A 258 9.30 -1.47 -6.61
CA PHE A 258 10.05 -2.71 -6.82
C PHE A 258 11.55 -2.53 -6.54
N LEU A 259 12.16 -1.46 -7.07
CA LEU A 259 13.56 -1.14 -6.82
C LEU A 259 13.83 -0.87 -5.33
N ASN A 260 12.96 -0.13 -4.66
CA ASN A 260 13.10 0.16 -3.24
C ASN A 260 13.01 -1.12 -2.41
N MET A 261 12.04 -1.97 -2.69
CA MET A 261 11.79 -3.21 -1.94
C MET A 261 12.76 -4.34 -2.29
N ALA A 262 13.48 -4.27 -3.42
CA ALA A 262 14.53 -5.22 -3.77
C ALA A 262 15.84 -4.98 -3.02
N MET A 263 16.08 -3.76 -2.54
CA MET A 263 17.38 -3.38 -1.94
C MET A 263 17.74 -4.16 -0.67
N PRO A 264 16.82 -4.46 0.27
CA PRO A 264 17.15 -5.27 1.44
C PRO A 264 17.65 -6.67 1.07
N TYR A 265 17.00 -7.34 0.12
CA TYR A 265 17.47 -8.65 -0.39
C TYR A 265 18.89 -8.56 -0.97
N LEU A 266 19.19 -7.52 -1.74
CA LEU A 266 20.52 -7.31 -2.32
C LEU A 266 21.60 -6.99 -1.27
N ALA A 267 21.19 -6.35 -0.17
CA ALA A 267 22.09 -6.04 0.96
C ALA A 267 22.24 -7.23 1.92
N GLY A 268 21.38 -8.24 1.85
CA GLY A 268 21.32 -9.35 2.80
C GLY A 268 20.70 -8.97 4.15
N ASP A 269 19.92 -7.90 4.17
CA ASP A 269 19.24 -7.40 5.35
C ASP A 269 17.88 -8.05 5.53
N THR A 270 17.47 -8.29 6.78
CA THR A 270 16.10 -8.67 7.13
C THR A 270 15.20 -7.44 7.15
N MET A 271 13.94 -7.59 6.77
CA MET A 271 12.98 -6.49 6.73
C MET A 271 11.77 -6.78 7.61
N VAL A 272 11.30 -5.76 8.31
CA VAL A 272 10.03 -5.83 9.05
C VAL A 272 8.86 -5.84 8.07
N PHE A 273 8.05 -6.92 8.06
CA PHE A 273 6.96 -7.09 7.10
C PHE A 273 5.90 -5.99 7.19
N MET A 274 5.57 -5.54 8.40
CA MET A 274 4.69 -4.37 8.60
C MET A 274 5.25 -3.13 7.91
N GLY A 275 6.58 -2.95 7.95
CA GLY A 275 7.28 -1.88 7.25
C GLY A 275 7.12 -1.96 5.74
N TYR A 276 7.24 -3.15 5.19
CA TYR A 276 7.03 -3.41 3.76
C TYR A 276 5.65 -2.97 3.28
N ILE A 277 4.57 -3.39 3.95
CA ILE A 277 3.19 -3.04 3.57
C ILE A 277 2.94 -1.54 3.71
N ILE A 278 3.36 -0.95 4.84
CA ILE A 278 3.13 0.48 5.11
C ILE A 278 3.87 1.33 4.09
N VAL A 279 5.16 1.05 3.86
CA VAL A 279 5.99 1.87 2.97
C VAL A 279 5.57 1.72 1.52
N SER A 280 5.23 0.52 1.04
CA SER A 280 4.74 0.33 -0.33
C SER A 280 3.47 1.15 -0.59
N SER A 281 2.52 1.13 0.35
CA SER A 281 1.28 1.90 0.26
C SER A 281 1.51 3.42 0.35
N ILE A 282 2.37 3.87 1.27
CA ILE A 282 2.72 5.30 1.42
C ILE A 282 3.47 5.78 0.18
N GLN A 283 4.44 5.03 -0.30
CA GLN A 283 5.23 5.38 -1.49
C GLN A 283 4.32 5.53 -2.71
N LEU A 284 3.39 4.60 -2.94
CA LEU A 284 2.40 4.70 -4.00
C LEU A 284 1.59 6.01 -3.90
N GLY A 285 1.04 6.31 -2.72
CA GLY A 285 0.22 7.51 -2.50
C GLY A 285 0.99 8.82 -2.57
N ALA A 286 2.18 8.88 -1.94
CA ALA A 286 2.98 10.12 -1.86
C ALA A 286 3.68 10.48 -3.18
N THR A 287 3.87 9.53 -4.08
CA THR A 287 4.61 9.76 -5.33
C THR A 287 3.73 9.90 -6.56
N VAL A 288 2.46 9.49 -6.47
CA VAL A 288 1.50 9.66 -7.55
C VAL A 288 1.27 11.14 -7.87
N ASP A 289 1.32 12.02 -6.87
CA ASP A 289 1.15 13.46 -7.05
C ASP A 289 2.21 14.08 -7.95
N TYR A 290 3.46 13.61 -7.88
CA TYR A 290 4.54 14.04 -8.78
C TYR A 290 4.24 13.68 -10.23
N SER A 291 3.75 12.48 -10.44
CA SER A 291 3.39 11.97 -11.76
C SER A 291 2.15 12.68 -12.33
N ILE A 292 1.15 12.96 -11.49
CA ILE A 292 -0.04 13.75 -11.85
C ILE A 292 0.37 15.17 -12.26
N LEU A 293 1.22 15.83 -11.46
CA LEU A 293 1.67 17.19 -11.73
C LEU A 293 2.40 17.28 -13.08
N LEU A 294 3.37 16.39 -13.32
CA LEU A 294 4.12 16.37 -14.56
C LEU A 294 3.24 16.06 -15.76
N THR A 295 2.34 15.08 -15.64
CA THR A 295 1.41 14.69 -16.70
C THR A 295 0.43 15.82 -17.03
N ASN A 296 -0.12 16.50 -16.01
CA ASN A 296 -1.03 17.63 -16.20
C ASN A 296 -0.34 18.78 -16.92
N ASN A 297 0.89 19.11 -16.54
CA ASN A 297 1.68 20.13 -17.23
C ASN A 297 2.01 19.72 -18.66
N TYR A 298 2.33 18.43 -18.91
CA TYR A 298 2.55 17.92 -20.26
C TYR A 298 1.30 18.06 -21.13
N VAL A 299 0.15 17.57 -20.65
CA VAL A 299 -1.14 17.68 -21.39
C VAL A 299 -1.51 19.14 -21.65
N SER A 300 -1.26 20.03 -20.70
CA SER A 300 -1.53 21.47 -20.84
C SER A 300 -0.62 22.13 -21.88
N CYS A 301 0.69 21.88 -21.83
CA CYS A 301 1.66 22.39 -22.81
C CYS A 301 1.42 21.81 -24.21
N ARG A 302 0.97 20.55 -24.28
CA ARG A 302 0.72 19.85 -25.56
C ARG A 302 -0.43 20.44 -26.36
N LYS A 303 -1.29 21.25 -25.74
CA LYS A 303 -2.37 21.97 -26.44
C LYS A 303 -1.84 23.06 -27.40
N SER A 304 -0.65 23.60 -27.13
CA SER A 304 -0.07 24.73 -27.87
C SER A 304 1.32 24.47 -28.43
N LEU A 305 2.04 23.44 -27.93
CA LEU A 305 3.43 23.17 -28.29
C LEU A 305 3.58 21.80 -28.96
N GLU A 306 4.66 21.63 -29.71
CA GLU A 306 5.07 20.31 -30.21
C GLU A 306 5.54 19.37 -29.09
N LYS A 307 5.58 18.05 -29.36
CA LYS A 307 5.94 17.02 -28.38
C LYS A 307 7.22 17.30 -27.60
N LYS A 308 8.28 17.71 -28.29
CA LYS A 308 9.58 18.00 -27.68
C LYS A 308 9.51 19.19 -26.74
N GLU A 309 9.00 20.29 -27.23
CA GLU A 309 8.94 21.54 -26.49
C GLU A 309 7.94 21.44 -25.32
N ALA A 310 6.80 20.76 -25.54
CA ALA A 310 5.83 20.47 -24.49
C ALA A 310 6.43 19.64 -23.34
N CYS A 311 7.25 18.63 -23.66
CA CYS A 311 7.94 17.81 -22.67
C CYS A 311 8.95 18.64 -21.85
N ILE A 312 9.79 19.42 -22.52
CA ILE A 312 10.80 20.29 -21.89
C ILE A 312 10.10 21.32 -21.00
N GLN A 313 9.06 21.97 -21.49
CA GLN A 313 8.31 22.99 -20.75
C GLN A 313 7.57 22.39 -19.54
N ALA A 314 6.96 21.21 -19.70
CA ALA A 314 6.31 20.50 -18.59
C ALA A 314 7.29 20.15 -17.48
N LEU A 315 8.48 19.64 -17.83
CA LEU A 315 9.56 19.39 -16.87
C LEU A 315 10.00 20.69 -16.18
N MET A 316 10.22 21.77 -16.92
CA MET A 316 10.60 23.08 -16.35
C MET A 316 9.59 23.58 -15.31
N LEU A 317 8.30 23.37 -15.55
CA LEU A 317 7.23 23.78 -14.64
C LEU A 317 7.07 22.85 -13.44
N SER A 318 7.36 21.55 -13.60
CA SER A 318 7.13 20.55 -12.55
C SER A 318 8.36 20.32 -11.67
N CYS A 319 9.57 20.36 -12.22
CA CYS A 319 10.80 20.06 -11.49
C CYS A 319 10.96 20.82 -10.17
N PRO A 320 10.75 22.15 -10.09
CA PRO A 320 10.95 22.86 -8.83
C PRO A 320 10.08 22.31 -7.70
N SER A 321 8.83 22.01 -8.01
CA SER A 321 7.86 21.48 -7.03
C SER A 321 8.21 20.06 -6.62
N ILE A 322 8.50 19.17 -7.60
CA ILE A 322 8.85 17.77 -7.36
C ILE A 322 10.16 17.67 -6.57
N PHE A 323 11.18 18.46 -6.92
CA PHE A 323 12.44 18.49 -6.17
C PHE A 323 12.24 18.94 -4.74
N THR A 324 11.49 20.02 -4.51
CA THR A 324 11.27 20.55 -3.17
C THR A 324 10.53 19.54 -2.30
N SER A 325 9.39 19.03 -2.75
CA SER A 325 8.60 18.06 -1.97
C SER A 325 9.31 16.72 -1.82
N GLY A 326 9.95 16.22 -2.88
CA GLY A 326 10.73 15.00 -2.82
C GLY A 326 11.89 15.09 -1.84
N THR A 327 12.66 16.20 -1.87
CA THR A 327 13.77 16.42 -0.93
C THR A 327 13.29 16.45 0.52
N ILE A 328 12.13 17.05 0.79
CA ILE A 328 11.55 17.08 2.15
C ILE A 328 11.28 15.64 2.65
N ILE A 329 10.65 14.79 1.83
CA ILE A 329 10.36 13.40 2.22
C ILE A 329 11.65 12.59 2.37
N ILE A 330 12.61 12.76 1.47
CA ILE A 330 13.93 12.08 1.53
C ILE A 330 14.63 12.46 2.84
N LEU A 331 14.75 13.75 3.12
CA LEU A 331 15.42 14.22 4.35
C LEU A 331 14.68 13.76 5.60
N ALA A 332 13.35 13.86 5.62
CA ALA A 332 12.54 13.39 6.76
C ALA A 332 12.76 11.89 7.02
N GLY A 333 12.75 11.07 5.97
CA GLY A 333 13.01 9.63 6.08
C GLY A 333 14.40 9.33 6.65
N TYR A 334 15.46 9.93 6.11
CA TYR A 334 16.83 9.72 6.62
C TYR A 334 17.03 10.29 8.02
N ILE A 335 16.43 11.43 8.37
CA ILE A 335 16.47 11.98 9.73
C ILE A 335 15.85 10.99 10.72
N ILE A 336 14.69 10.41 10.39
CA ILE A 336 14.07 9.37 11.22
C ILE A 336 15.02 8.17 11.37
N HIS A 337 15.62 7.72 10.28
CA HIS A 337 16.58 6.60 10.30
C HIS A 337 17.74 6.82 11.26
N PHE A 338 18.38 8.00 11.22
CA PHE A 338 19.56 8.28 12.03
C PHE A 338 19.26 8.65 13.49
N ILE A 339 18.07 9.19 13.78
CA ILE A 339 17.71 9.64 15.14
C ILE A 339 16.98 8.54 15.92
N SER A 340 16.27 7.63 15.23
CA SER A 340 15.47 6.62 15.92
C SER A 340 16.34 5.62 16.68
N THR A 341 15.96 5.38 17.93
CA THR A 341 16.56 4.33 18.79
C THR A 341 15.84 2.99 18.65
N THR A 342 14.70 2.96 17.96
CA THR A 342 13.92 1.74 17.67
C THR A 342 14.27 1.29 16.25
N ALA A 343 14.77 0.06 16.10
CA ALA A 343 15.20 -0.48 14.82
C ALA A 343 14.09 -0.40 13.75
N ALA A 344 12.89 -0.87 14.07
CA ALA A 344 11.75 -0.85 13.14
C ALA A 344 11.40 0.57 12.64
N ILE A 345 11.47 1.59 13.49
CA ILE A 345 11.18 2.97 13.08
C ILE A 345 12.33 3.52 12.20
N GLY A 346 13.57 3.19 12.55
CA GLY A 346 14.74 3.55 11.75
C GLY A 346 14.69 2.96 10.34
N ASP A 347 14.32 1.68 10.22
CA ASP A 347 14.18 0.97 8.95
C ASP A 347 13.03 1.53 8.12
N LEU A 348 11.89 1.84 8.75
CA LEU A 348 10.77 2.54 8.09
C LEU A 348 11.22 3.88 7.52
N GLY A 349 11.96 4.67 8.29
CA GLY A 349 12.52 5.94 7.84
C GLY A 349 13.44 5.78 6.62
N HIS A 350 14.34 4.80 6.67
CA HIS A 350 15.23 4.47 5.56
C HIS A 350 14.48 4.07 4.29
N LEU A 351 13.50 3.17 4.42
CA LEU A 351 12.67 2.72 3.31
C LEU A 351 11.88 3.87 2.67
N ILE A 352 11.29 4.76 3.48
CA ILE A 352 10.55 5.94 2.98
C ILE A 352 11.49 6.91 2.26
N GLY A 353 12.64 7.24 2.86
CA GLY A 353 13.61 8.16 2.28
C GLY A 353 14.16 7.66 0.94
N ARG A 354 14.59 6.41 0.89
CA ARG A 354 15.09 5.75 -0.30
C ARG A 354 14.00 5.56 -1.37
N GLY A 355 12.80 5.17 -0.96
CA GLY A 355 11.65 5.04 -1.85
C GLY A 355 11.26 6.34 -2.52
N ALA A 356 11.26 7.46 -1.78
CA ALA A 356 11.03 8.78 -2.33
C ALA A 356 12.13 9.18 -3.34
N LEU A 357 13.40 8.85 -3.05
CA LEU A 357 14.51 9.12 -3.96
C LEU A 357 14.33 8.38 -5.30
N PHE A 358 14.07 7.07 -5.28
CA PHE A 358 13.82 6.30 -6.50
C PHE A 358 12.61 6.83 -7.27
N SER A 359 11.53 7.18 -6.58
CA SER A 359 10.33 7.72 -7.20
C SER A 359 10.58 9.05 -7.89
N VAL A 360 11.29 10.00 -7.25
CA VAL A 360 11.65 11.28 -7.86
C VAL A 360 12.51 11.07 -9.11
N ILE A 361 13.52 10.18 -9.04
CA ILE A 361 14.39 9.88 -10.18
C ILE A 361 13.58 9.30 -11.34
N LEU A 362 12.74 8.28 -11.10
CA LEU A 362 11.99 7.62 -12.16
C LEU A 362 10.89 8.52 -12.73
N VAL A 363 10.20 9.28 -11.89
CA VAL A 363 9.18 10.24 -12.36
C VAL A 363 9.81 11.33 -13.22
N LEU A 364 10.98 11.84 -12.87
CA LEU A 364 11.62 12.89 -13.66
C LEU A 364 12.34 12.38 -14.93
N THR A 365 12.71 11.10 -14.98
CA THR A 365 13.48 10.56 -16.13
C THR A 365 12.67 9.63 -17.03
N VAL A 366 11.88 8.73 -16.47
CA VAL A 366 11.12 7.70 -17.18
C VAL A 366 9.73 8.18 -17.60
N LEU A 367 9.01 8.88 -16.73
CA LEU A 367 7.66 9.36 -17.06
C LEU A 367 7.64 10.28 -18.29
N PRO A 368 8.59 11.24 -18.47
CA PRO A 368 8.64 12.02 -19.70
C PRO A 368 8.83 11.18 -20.96
N ALA A 369 9.61 10.09 -20.88
CA ALA A 369 9.78 9.16 -21.98
C ALA A 369 8.47 8.46 -22.36
N LEU A 370 7.75 7.97 -21.37
CA LEU A 370 6.44 7.32 -21.54
C LEU A 370 5.40 8.30 -22.09
N LEU A 371 5.33 9.54 -21.58
CA LEU A 371 4.41 10.57 -22.08
C LEU A 371 4.64 10.90 -23.53
N VAL A 372 5.90 11.02 -23.95
CA VAL A 372 6.27 11.29 -25.35
C VAL A 372 6.01 10.06 -26.24
N LEU A 373 6.27 8.85 -25.76
CA LEU A 373 6.03 7.60 -26.47
C LEU A 373 4.54 7.40 -26.75
N PHE A 374 3.72 7.57 -25.72
CA PHE A 374 2.27 7.39 -25.77
C PHE A 374 1.49 8.69 -26.07
N ASP A 375 2.16 9.76 -26.54
CA ASP A 375 1.57 11.06 -26.84
C ASP A 375 0.29 10.97 -27.68
N ARG A 376 0.28 10.10 -28.70
CA ARG A 376 -0.88 9.94 -29.58
C ARG A 376 -2.13 9.45 -28.83
N ILE A 377 -1.93 8.59 -27.82
CA ILE A 377 -3.03 8.05 -26.99
C ILE A 377 -3.50 9.10 -26.00
N ILE A 378 -2.55 9.82 -25.38
CA ILE A 378 -2.83 10.87 -24.39
C ILE A 378 -3.58 12.03 -25.04
N THR A 379 -3.20 12.45 -26.25
CA THR A 379 -3.81 13.58 -26.97
C THR A 379 -5.11 13.20 -27.68
N SER A 380 -5.33 11.92 -27.98
CA SER A 380 -6.59 11.42 -28.55
C SER A 380 -7.66 11.20 -27.49
N ASN A 381 -8.07 12.23 -26.80
CA ASN A 381 -8.93 12.18 -25.62
C ASN A 381 -10.23 11.40 -25.91
N GLU A 382 -10.30 10.12 -25.53
CA GLU A 382 -11.47 9.25 -25.73
C GLU A 382 -12.72 9.82 -25.06
N TRP A 383 -12.55 10.49 -23.91
CA TRP A 383 -13.63 11.18 -23.21
C TRP A 383 -14.16 12.39 -23.97
N ASP A 384 -13.30 13.15 -24.64
CA ASP A 384 -13.74 14.28 -25.44
C ASP A 384 -14.50 13.80 -26.70
N ARG A 385 -14.09 12.66 -27.29
CA ARG A 385 -14.85 11.99 -28.35
C ARG A 385 -16.20 11.49 -27.84
N LEU A 386 -16.22 10.85 -26.68
CA LEU A 386 -17.43 10.34 -26.05
C LEU A 386 -18.38 11.49 -25.68
N GLN A 387 -17.86 12.57 -25.08
CA GLN A 387 -18.67 13.74 -24.76
C GLN A 387 -19.21 14.43 -26.02
N LYS A 388 -18.39 14.60 -27.07
CA LYS A 388 -18.86 15.10 -28.36
C LYS A 388 -19.96 14.21 -28.94
N TYR A 389 -19.77 12.89 -28.89
CA TYR A 389 -20.77 11.93 -29.36
C TYR A 389 -22.07 12.01 -28.53
N LEU A 390 -21.99 12.03 -27.22
CA LEU A 390 -23.14 12.16 -26.32
C LEU A 390 -23.85 13.50 -26.51
N LYS A 391 -23.09 14.60 -26.65
CA LYS A 391 -23.66 15.92 -26.91
C LYS A 391 -24.38 15.99 -28.25
N GLN A 392 -23.78 15.43 -29.32
CA GLN A 392 -24.42 15.32 -30.62
C GLN A 392 -25.70 14.43 -30.58
N ARG A 393 -25.67 13.33 -29.83
CA ARG A 393 -26.82 12.47 -29.63
C ARG A 393 -27.93 13.17 -28.87
N HIS A 394 -27.58 13.97 -27.87
CA HIS A 394 -28.53 14.76 -27.08
C HIS A 394 -29.16 15.87 -27.92
N GLU A 395 -28.37 16.59 -28.73
CA GLU A 395 -28.85 17.62 -29.65
C GLU A 395 -29.77 17.02 -30.76
N LYS A 396 -29.38 15.87 -31.32
CA LYS A 396 -30.25 15.14 -32.27
C LYS A 396 -31.58 14.74 -31.62
N ARG A 397 -31.57 14.29 -30.37
CA ARG A 397 -32.77 13.93 -29.63
C ARG A 397 -33.65 15.13 -29.32
N LYS A 398 -33.07 16.28 -28.95
CA LYS A 398 -33.80 17.53 -28.78
C LYS A 398 -34.41 18.03 -30.10
N ALA A 399 -33.68 17.95 -31.20
CA ALA A 399 -34.18 18.32 -32.51
C ALA A 399 -35.35 17.43 -32.97
N LEU A 400 -35.28 16.13 -32.74
CA LEU A 400 -36.36 15.17 -33.02
C LEU A 400 -37.63 15.45 -32.18
N ILE A 401 -37.46 15.75 -30.90
CA ILE A 401 -38.56 16.11 -30.00
C ILE A 401 -39.19 17.43 -30.45
N LYS A 402 -38.39 18.42 -30.82
CA LYS A 402 -38.89 19.72 -31.32
C LYS A 402 -39.63 19.59 -32.65
N ALA A 403 -39.13 18.73 -33.55
CA ALA A 403 -39.78 18.43 -34.81
C ALA A 403 -41.11 17.68 -34.60
N GLY A 404 -41.14 16.70 -33.70
CA GLY A 404 -42.36 15.96 -33.33
C GLY A 404 -43.42 16.84 -32.66
N LEU A 405 -43.03 17.72 -31.74
CA LEU A 405 -43.89 18.73 -31.15
C LEU A 405 -44.43 19.73 -32.20
N GLY A 406 -43.57 20.18 -33.12
CA GLY A 406 -43.95 21.06 -34.22
C GLY A 406 -44.97 20.40 -35.16
N ALA A 407 -44.82 19.13 -35.50
CA ALA A 407 -45.76 18.36 -36.27
C ALA A 407 -47.14 18.17 -35.58
N ILE A 408 -47.12 17.96 -34.27
CA ILE A 408 -48.36 17.83 -33.46
C ILE A 408 -49.08 19.19 -33.38
N VAL A 409 -48.39 20.29 -33.17
CA VAL A 409 -48.95 21.65 -33.12
C VAL A 409 -49.52 22.05 -34.49
N ASN A 410 -48.83 21.75 -35.60
CA ASN A 410 -49.31 22.02 -36.95
C ASN A 410 -50.57 21.15 -37.28
N LYS A 411 -50.62 19.88 -36.81
CA LYS A 411 -51.76 19.03 -37.01
C LYS A 411 -52.97 19.50 -36.19
N ALA A 412 -52.75 19.97 -34.95
CA ALA A 412 -53.79 20.56 -34.11
C ALA A 412 -54.30 21.91 -34.64
N SER A 413 -53.42 22.73 -35.25
CA SER A 413 -53.87 23.99 -35.90
C SER A 413 -54.59 23.78 -37.23
N ALA A 414 -54.25 22.69 -37.95
CA ALA A 414 -55.01 22.27 -39.16
C ALA A 414 -56.41 21.79 -38.84
N LEU A 415 -56.56 20.99 -37.75
CA LEU A 415 -57.86 20.54 -37.26
C LEU A 415 -58.74 21.71 -36.77
N LYS A 416 -58.19 22.71 -36.14
CA LYS A 416 -58.92 23.95 -35.76
C LYS A 416 -59.35 24.78 -36.92
N ARG A 417 -58.70 24.71 -38.12
CA ARG A 417 -59.13 25.42 -39.34
C ARG A 417 -60.30 24.73 -40.04
N THR A 418 -60.36 23.40 -39.96
CA THR A 418 -61.45 22.63 -40.56
C THR A 418 -62.78 22.76 -39.75
N ASP A 419 -62.73 23.15 -38.47
CA ASP A 419 -63.91 23.37 -37.65
C ASP A 419 -64.48 24.81 -37.74
N LEU A 420 -63.96 25.69 -38.60
CA LEU A 420 -64.32 27.12 -38.75
C LEU A 420 -64.82 27.50 -40.15
N GLU A 421 -65.17 26.52 -41.05
CA GLU A 421 -65.93 26.87 -42.25
C GLU A 421 -67.41 27.00 -41.86
N PRO A 422 -68.02 28.18 -42.01
CA PRO A 422 -69.43 28.37 -41.77
C PRO A 422 -70.26 27.68 -42.88
N ALA A 423 -71.22 26.90 -42.47
CA ALA A 423 -72.24 26.36 -43.36
C ALA A 423 -72.95 27.53 -44.06
N GLU A 424 -72.84 27.63 -45.39
CA GLU A 424 -73.67 28.50 -46.21
C GLU A 424 -75.06 28.08 -46.02
N VAL A 425 -75.90 28.96 -45.45
CA VAL A 425 -77.35 28.86 -45.42
C VAL A 425 -77.84 29.34 -46.79
N GLU A 426 -78.26 28.37 -47.63
CA GLU A 426 -79.11 28.64 -48.81
C GLU A 426 -80.42 29.16 -48.33
N SER A 427 -80.69 30.45 -48.57
CA SER A 427 -82.05 31.01 -48.46
C SER A 427 -82.78 30.79 -49.76
N ASP A 428 -83.65 29.82 -49.82
CA ASP A 428 -84.70 29.78 -50.83
C ASP A 428 -85.74 30.85 -50.51
N GLU A 429 -85.71 31.94 -51.26
CA GLU A 429 -86.85 32.82 -51.50
C GLU A 429 -87.47 32.33 -52.77
N ASN A 430 -88.69 31.73 -52.65
CA ASN A 430 -89.73 31.95 -53.70
C ASN A 430 -91.10 31.55 -53.18
N GLU A 431 -92.00 32.52 -53.45
CA GLU A 431 -93.50 32.41 -53.65
C GLU A 431 -94.36 32.27 -52.38
N ILE A 432 -95.23 33.15 -52.09
CA ILE A 432 -96.33 34.02 -52.61
C ILE A 432 -96.66 35.06 -51.55
#